data_2ce86d2fae6184500eaaf929a0cea3f2
#
_entry.id   2ce86d2fae6184500eaaf929a0cea3f2
#
_cell.length_a   1.000
_cell.length_b   1.000
_cell.length_c   1.000
_cell.angle_alpha   90.00
_cell.angle_beta   90.00
_cell.angle_gamma   90.00
#
_symmetry.space_group_name_H-M   'P 1'
#
loop_
_entity.id
_entity.type
_entity.pdbx_description
1 polymer ?
#
loop_
_entity_poly.entity_id
_entity_poly.type
_entity_poly.pdbx_seq_one_letter_code
_entity_poly.pdbx_strand_id
1 'polypeptide(L)'
;MLKNHFIEAACLLKQHHVGLRREFQVGWDPPPSGFVKLNVDGSARGSPGPSAAGGCCRDASGNWLFGFNQQLGDGHAIRVELFALWKGMELAWNMGFRHVIVETDSLLVVQKLQSSSTAITSLTYWVQRCKSLMERDWTCVIRHVFREQNFCADAMASQFYHLGGGFLYFDQLPDVVRSLLQEDNLGICRPRATR
;
A
#
# COMPACT_ATOMS: atom_id res chain seq x y z
N MET A 1 -17.37 16.13 -17.61
CA MET A 1 -15.92 15.83 -17.49
C MET A 1 -15.81 14.45 -16.89
N LEU A 2 -15.34 13.48 -17.67
CA LEU A 2 -15.10 12.11 -17.19
C LEU A 2 -13.89 12.14 -16.26
N LYS A 3 -14.10 11.83 -14.98
CA LYS A 3 -13.02 11.67 -14.01
C LYS A 3 -12.29 10.38 -14.34
N ASN A 4 -11.06 10.49 -14.79
CA ASN A 4 -10.22 9.32 -15.05
C ASN A 4 -9.65 8.79 -13.74
N HIS A 5 -10.32 7.79 -13.18
CA HIS A 5 -9.76 6.99 -12.10
C HIS A 5 -8.95 5.86 -12.74
N PHE A 6 -7.64 5.93 -12.63
CA PHE A 6 -6.75 4.88 -13.16
C PHE A 6 -6.40 3.90 -12.05
N ILE A 7 -6.72 2.64 -12.26
CA ILE A 7 -6.13 1.52 -11.54
C ILE A 7 -5.15 0.89 -12.51
N GLU A 8 -3.86 1.11 -12.29
CA GLU A 8 -2.81 0.51 -13.10
C GLU A 8 -2.28 -0.75 -12.43
N ALA A 9 -2.44 -1.89 -13.09
CA ALA A 9 -1.63 -3.05 -12.82
C ALA A 9 -0.31 -2.86 -13.59
N ALA A 10 0.68 -2.25 -12.97
CA ALA A 10 1.98 -2.05 -13.59
C ALA A 10 2.74 -3.39 -13.63
N CYS A 11 2.49 -4.20 -14.65
CA CYS A 11 3.36 -5.29 -15.05
C CYS A 11 3.69 -5.13 -16.53
N LEU A 12 4.60 -4.22 -16.87
CA LEU A 12 5.20 -4.16 -18.19
C LEU A 12 6.44 -5.06 -18.21
N LEU A 13 6.22 -6.37 -18.27
CA LEU A 13 7.23 -7.31 -18.73
C LEU A 13 7.14 -7.40 -20.25
N LYS A 14 8.05 -6.70 -20.95
CA LYS A 14 8.33 -7.03 -22.35
C LYS A 14 8.95 -8.43 -22.40
N GLN A 15 8.18 -9.36 -22.99
CA GLN A 15 8.62 -10.73 -23.24
C GLN A 15 9.75 -10.77 -24.26
N HIS A 16 10.84 -11.43 -23.93
CA HIS A 16 11.63 -12.21 -24.86
C HIS A 16 12.03 -13.53 -24.21
N HIS A 17 11.68 -14.62 -24.88
CA HIS A 17 11.92 -15.98 -24.46
C HIS A 17 13.42 -16.30 -24.33
N VAL A 18 13.78 -16.95 -23.23
CA VAL A 18 14.64 -18.17 -23.12
C VAL A 18 14.78 -18.50 -21.64
N GLY A 19 14.65 -19.75 -21.25
CA GLY A 19 14.48 -20.37 -19.92
C GLY A 19 15.60 -20.17 -18.88
N LEU A 20 16.01 -18.93 -18.64
CA LEU A 20 16.85 -18.53 -17.51
C LEU A 20 15.99 -17.69 -16.57
N ARG A 21 15.94 -18.03 -15.28
CA ARG A 21 15.39 -17.15 -14.24
C ARG A 21 16.11 -15.82 -14.36
N ARG A 22 15.44 -14.82 -14.89
CA ARG A 22 15.98 -13.46 -14.94
C ARG A 22 15.74 -12.83 -13.60
N GLU A 23 16.79 -12.47 -12.92
CA GLU A 23 16.74 -11.55 -11.79
C GLU A 23 16.65 -10.12 -12.34
N PHE A 24 15.76 -9.32 -11.76
CA PHE A 24 15.69 -7.89 -12.02
C PHE A 24 15.70 -7.13 -10.70
N GLN A 25 16.16 -5.91 -10.73
CA GLN A 25 16.28 -5.09 -9.54
C GLN A 25 15.00 -4.29 -9.32
N VAL A 26 14.51 -4.27 -8.08
CA VAL A 26 13.31 -3.54 -7.67
C VAL A 26 13.62 -2.67 -6.47
N GLY A 27 13.23 -1.42 -6.54
CA GLY A 27 13.35 -0.45 -5.45
C GLY A 27 12.13 0.45 -5.39
N TRP A 28 11.98 1.20 -4.33
CA TRP A 28 10.97 2.22 -4.23
C TRP A 28 11.33 3.43 -5.09
N ASP A 29 10.35 3.98 -5.80
CA ASP A 29 10.50 5.21 -6.59
C ASP A 29 9.67 6.33 -5.96
N PRO A 30 10.16 7.59 -5.92
CA PRO A 30 9.36 8.71 -5.45
C PRO A 30 8.18 9.00 -6.39
N PRO A 31 7.10 9.61 -5.90
CA PRO A 31 6.03 10.08 -6.76
C PRO A 31 6.47 11.29 -7.59
N PRO A 32 5.80 11.60 -8.70
CA PRO A 32 6.05 12.83 -9.44
C PRO A 32 5.73 14.06 -8.60
N SER A 33 6.33 15.21 -8.97
CA SER A 33 6.07 16.49 -8.30
C SER A 33 4.56 16.79 -8.24
N GLY A 34 4.10 17.30 -7.10
CA GLY A 34 2.69 17.59 -6.84
C GLY A 34 1.87 16.38 -6.36
N PHE A 35 2.44 15.17 -6.36
CA PHE A 35 1.82 13.98 -5.77
C PHE A 35 2.49 13.58 -4.46
N VAL A 36 1.73 12.90 -3.63
CA VAL A 36 2.27 12.13 -2.51
C VAL A 36 2.10 10.63 -2.80
N LYS A 37 2.99 9.82 -2.24
CA LYS A 37 2.93 8.37 -2.34
C LYS A 37 2.58 7.78 -0.98
N LEU A 38 1.52 6.98 -0.98
CA LEU A 38 1.01 6.25 0.18
C LEU A 38 1.26 4.76 -0.04
N ASN A 39 2.20 4.19 0.69
CA ASN A 39 2.42 2.75 0.75
C ASN A 39 1.60 2.17 1.90
N VAL A 40 0.85 1.09 1.65
CA VAL A 40 0.01 0.41 2.66
C VAL A 40 0.24 -1.09 2.65
N ASP A 41 0.06 -1.72 3.81
CA ASP A 41 0.21 -3.16 3.99
C ASP A 41 -0.72 -3.69 5.09
N GLY A 42 -1.12 -4.95 4.95
CA GLY A 42 -1.90 -5.70 5.92
C GLY A 42 -1.15 -6.92 6.41
N SER A 43 -0.76 -6.94 7.67
CA SER A 43 -0.08 -8.08 8.29
C SER A 43 -1.06 -8.96 9.07
N ALA A 44 -1.02 -10.29 8.84
CA ALA A 44 -1.80 -11.27 9.60
C ALA A 44 -0.94 -12.48 9.97
N ARG A 45 -0.91 -12.83 11.25
CA ARG A 45 -0.14 -13.98 11.78
C ARG A 45 -1.05 -15.20 11.90
N GLY A 46 -1.40 -15.77 10.73
CA GLY A 46 -2.35 -16.86 10.59
C GLY A 46 -3.53 -16.46 9.68
N SER A 47 -4.50 -17.38 9.48
CA SER A 47 -5.66 -17.13 8.63
C SER A 47 -6.89 -17.91 9.12
N PRO A 48 -7.67 -17.36 10.11
CA PRO A 48 -7.49 -16.07 10.77
C PRO A 48 -6.36 -16.08 11.81
N GLY A 49 -5.91 -14.88 12.23
CA GLY A 49 -4.94 -14.70 13.30
C GLY A 49 -4.73 -13.22 13.63
N PRO A 50 -3.94 -12.92 14.68
CA PRO A 50 -3.63 -11.55 15.06
C PRO A 50 -3.20 -10.73 13.87
N SER A 51 -3.84 -9.59 13.66
CA SER A 51 -3.66 -8.80 12.44
C SER A 51 -3.54 -7.31 12.72
N ALA A 52 -2.81 -6.62 11.86
CA ALA A 52 -2.66 -5.19 11.90
C ALA A 52 -2.52 -4.60 10.49
N ALA A 53 -3.02 -3.41 10.32
CA ALA A 53 -2.85 -2.61 9.12
C ALA A 53 -1.81 -1.51 9.37
N GLY A 54 -1.00 -1.20 8.38
CA GLY A 54 -0.01 -0.14 8.46
C GLY A 54 0.21 0.57 7.14
N GLY A 55 0.85 1.73 7.22
CA GLY A 55 1.23 2.46 6.02
C GLY A 55 2.01 3.71 6.32
N CYS A 56 2.62 4.27 5.28
CA CYS A 56 3.37 5.51 5.33
C CYS A 56 3.15 6.34 4.08
N CYS A 57 3.13 7.65 4.25
CA CYS A 57 3.00 8.62 3.18
C CYS A 57 4.28 9.46 3.05
N ARG A 58 4.72 9.67 1.81
CA ARG A 58 5.94 10.41 1.47
C ARG A 58 5.69 11.38 0.33
N ASP A 59 6.44 12.48 0.31
CA ASP A 59 6.39 13.45 -0.78
C ASP A 59 7.28 13.04 -1.98
N ALA A 60 7.35 13.91 -2.98
CA ALA A 60 8.15 13.71 -4.19
C ALA A 60 9.67 13.70 -3.94
N SER A 61 10.12 14.16 -2.79
CA SER A 61 11.52 14.09 -2.35
C SER A 61 11.82 12.90 -1.45
N GLY A 62 10.83 12.01 -1.22
CA GLY A 62 10.94 10.89 -0.31
C GLY A 62 10.83 11.25 1.18
N ASN A 63 10.49 12.51 1.50
CA ASN A 63 10.35 12.94 2.89
C ASN A 63 9.09 12.32 3.52
N TRP A 64 9.21 11.93 4.78
CA TRP A 64 8.11 11.44 5.59
C TRP A 64 7.06 12.53 5.81
N LEU A 65 5.79 12.20 5.54
CA LEU A 65 4.65 13.08 5.81
C LEU A 65 3.84 12.56 6.99
N PHE A 66 3.49 11.27 6.98
CA PHE A 66 2.83 10.58 8.09
C PHE A 66 2.93 9.07 7.94
N GLY A 67 2.67 8.37 9.02
CA GLY A 67 2.43 6.93 9.03
C GLY A 67 1.33 6.53 9.99
N PHE A 68 0.89 5.30 9.88
CA PHE A 68 -0.10 4.74 10.79
C PHE A 68 0.12 3.25 11.02
N ASN A 69 -0.35 2.78 12.17
CA ASN A 69 -0.60 1.38 12.47
C ASN A 69 -1.95 1.23 13.14
N GLN A 70 -2.66 0.17 12.83
CA GLN A 70 -3.90 -0.18 13.52
C GLN A 70 -3.98 -1.69 13.74
N GLN A 71 -4.06 -2.08 14.98
CA GLN A 71 -4.35 -3.47 15.35
C GLN A 71 -5.83 -3.77 15.14
N LEU A 72 -6.13 -4.93 14.56
CA LEU A 72 -7.47 -5.31 14.13
C LEU A 72 -8.01 -6.56 14.82
N GLY A 73 -7.26 -7.13 15.82
CA GLY A 73 -7.57 -8.43 16.38
C GLY A 73 -7.36 -9.54 15.34
N ASP A 74 -8.11 -10.65 15.45
CA ASP A 74 -7.99 -11.74 14.51
C ASP A 74 -8.65 -11.40 13.15
N GLY A 75 -7.91 -11.62 12.08
CA GLY A 75 -8.35 -11.29 10.74
C GLY A 75 -7.77 -12.20 9.66
N HIS A 76 -8.43 -12.19 8.50
CA HIS A 76 -7.91 -12.82 7.27
C HIS A 76 -7.08 -11.80 6.49
N ALA A 77 -5.95 -12.20 5.94
CA ALA A 77 -5.00 -11.32 5.27
C ALA A 77 -5.66 -10.34 4.27
N ILE A 78 -6.47 -10.84 3.33
CA ILE A 78 -7.13 -9.97 2.32
C ILE A 78 -8.03 -8.89 2.92
N ARG A 79 -8.70 -9.17 4.06
CA ARG A 79 -9.53 -8.19 4.75
C ARG A 79 -8.67 -7.10 5.39
N VAL A 80 -7.55 -7.48 5.96
CA VAL A 80 -6.60 -6.57 6.60
C VAL A 80 -5.95 -5.66 5.57
N GLU A 81 -5.58 -6.20 4.42
CA GLU A 81 -5.06 -5.45 3.27
C GLU A 81 -6.05 -4.39 2.75
N LEU A 82 -7.32 -4.79 2.56
CA LEU A 82 -8.38 -3.84 2.15
C LEU A 82 -8.61 -2.77 3.21
N PHE A 83 -8.52 -3.13 4.49
CA PHE A 83 -8.62 -2.16 5.58
C PHE A 83 -7.44 -1.19 5.56
N ALA A 84 -6.20 -1.67 5.38
CA ALA A 84 -5.01 -0.83 5.29
C ALA A 84 -5.12 0.19 4.16
N LEU A 85 -5.56 -0.26 2.98
CA LEU A 85 -5.79 0.58 1.82
C LEU A 85 -6.84 1.67 2.11
N TRP A 86 -8.01 1.26 2.62
CA TRP A 86 -9.07 2.19 2.97
C TRP A 86 -8.60 3.22 4.01
N LYS A 87 -7.95 2.75 5.10
CA LYS A 87 -7.51 3.62 6.21
C LYS A 87 -6.46 4.62 5.76
N GLY A 88 -5.50 4.18 4.98
CA GLY A 88 -4.47 5.07 4.42
C GLY A 88 -5.07 6.15 3.53
N MET A 89 -5.99 5.77 2.62
CA MET A 89 -6.70 6.74 1.76
C MET A 89 -7.55 7.73 2.58
N GLU A 90 -8.24 7.25 3.63
CA GLU A 90 -9.03 8.10 4.53
C GLU A 90 -8.13 9.15 5.21
N LEU A 91 -6.97 8.74 5.72
CA LEU A 91 -6.01 9.65 6.34
C LEU A 91 -5.47 10.67 5.35
N ALA A 92 -5.04 10.24 4.17
CA ALA A 92 -4.52 11.13 3.14
C ALA A 92 -5.57 12.17 2.71
N TRP A 93 -6.81 11.74 2.53
CA TRP A 93 -7.92 12.66 2.22
C TRP A 93 -8.16 13.70 3.33
N ASN A 94 -8.23 13.23 4.59
CA ASN A 94 -8.51 14.10 5.74
C ASN A 94 -7.38 15.10 6.01
N MET A 95 -6.15 14.77 5.63
CA MET A 95 -4.99 15.67 5.68
C MET A 95 -4.94 16.67 4.52
N GLY A 96 -5.90 16.63 3.61
CA GLY A 96 -5.98 17.58 2.50
C GLY A 96 -5.17 17.20 1.27
N PHE A 97 -4.54 16.03 1.20
CA PHE A 97 -3.88 15.58 -0.01
C PHE A 97 -4.92 15.29 -1.10
N ARG A 98 -4.67 15.81 -2.31
CA ARG A 98 -5.61 15.69 -3.44
C ARG A 98 -4.99 15.02 -4.67
N HIS A 99 -3.69 14.75 -4.65
CA HIS A 99 -2.97 14.00 -5.68
C HIS A 99 -2.18 12.88 -4.99
N VAL A 100 -2.72 11.65 -5.00
CA VAL A 100 -2.19 10.53 -4.22
C VAL A 100 -1.99 9.30 -5.10
N ILE A 101 -0.80 8.72 -5.04
CA ILE A 101 -0.52 7.39 -5.57
C ILE A 101 -0.49 6.44 -4.39
N VAL A 102 -1.40 5.47 -4.37
CA VAL A 102 -1.48 4.44 -3.32
C VAL A 102 -0.88 3.14 -3.85
N GLU A 103 0.07 2.60 -3.14
CA GLU A 103 0.76 1.36 -3.49
C GLU A 103 0.52 0.28 -2.44
N THR A 104 0.23 -0.93 -2.90
CA THR A 104 0.10 -2.16 -2.09
C THR A 104 0.75 -3.32 -2.83
N ASP A 105 1.34 -4.26 -2.11
CA ASP A 105 1.87 -5.50 -2.70
C ASP A 105 0.81 -6.62 -2.79
N SER A 106 -0.43 -6.33 -2.42
CA SER A 106 -1.56 -7.24 -2.56
C SER A 106 -2.21 -7.12 -3.94
N LEU A 107 -1.74 -7.91 -4.91
CA LEU A 107 -2.36 -7.98 -6.24
C LEU A 107 -3.85 -8.31 -6.15
N LEU A 108 -4.24 -9.15 -5.19
CA LEU A 108 -5.63 -9.56 -5.00
C LEU A 108 -6.53 -8.37 -4.60
N VAL A 109 -6.03 -7.44 -3.78
CA VAL A 109 -6.75 -6.20 -3.44
C VAL A 109 -6.98 -5.37 -4.69
N VAL A 110 -5.95 -5.15 -5.49
CA VAL A 110 -6.06 -4.35 -6.73
C VAL A 110 -7.07 -4.99 -7.69
N GLN A 111 -7.02 -6.31 -7.90
CA GLN A 111 -7.98 -7.04 -8.73
C GLN A 111 -9.42 -6.93 -8.20
N LYS A 112 -9.63 -7.00 -6.89
CA LYS A 112 -10.96 -6.82 -6.27
C LYS A 112 -11.54 -5.43 -6.50
N LEU A 113 -10.72 -4.40 -6.45
CA LEU A 113 -11.16 -3.02 -6.73
C LEU A 113 -11.50 -2.81 -8.21
N GLN A 114 -10.79 -3.46 -9.11
CA GLN A 114 -11.05 -3.41 -10.56
C GLN A 114 -12.29 -4.20 -10.97
N SER A 115 -12.66 -5.20 -10.16
CA SER A 115 -13.79 -6.07 -10.47
C SER A 115 -15.12 -5.32 -10.44
N SER A 116 -15.93 -5.52 -11.48
CA SER A 116 -17.33 -5.08 -11.54
C SER A 116 -18.30 -6.09 -10.93
N SER A 117 -17.80 -7.17 -10.32
CA SER A 117 -18.65 -8.20 -9.71
C SER A 117 -19.56 -7.62 -8.63
N THR A 118 -20.84 -7.91 -8.72
CA THR A 118 -21.88 -7.55 -7.75
C THR A 118 -22.09 -8.62 -6.67
N ALA A 119 -21.32 -9.72 -6.70
CA ALA A 119 -21.42 -10.77 -5.71
C ALA A 119 -21.14 -10.24 -4.31
N ILE A 120 -22.09 -10.44 -3.40
CA ILE A 120 -21.95 -10.05 -1.99
C ILE A 120 -21.02 -11.06 -1.31
N THR A 121 -19.92 -10.57 -0.80
CA THR A 121 -18.92 -11.34 -0.04
C THR A 121 -18.60 -10.62 1.27
N SER A 122 -17.90 -11.30 2.17
CA SER A 122 -17.40 -10.68 3.42
C SER A 122 -16.45 -9.47 3.17
N LEU A 123 -15.94 -9.33 1.95
CA LEU A 123 -15.03 -8.24 1.54
C LEU A 123 -15.78 -7.05 0.92
N THR A 124 -17.05 -7.23 0.52
CA THR A 124 -17.83 -6.22 -0.21
C THR A 124 -17.87 -4.88 0.53
N TYR A 125 -18.01 -4.90 1.83
CA TYR A 125 -18.03 -3.70 2.65
C TYR A 125 -16.74 -2.87 2.48
N TRP A 126 -15.57 -3.49 2.59
CA TRP A 126 -14.29 -2.78 2.48
C TRP A 126 -14.00 -2.33 1.04
N VAL A 127 -14.35 -3.16 0.06
CA VAL A 127 -14.24 -2.79 -1.37
C VAL A 127 -15.09 -1.54 -1.67
N GLN A 128 -16.33 -1.49 -1.19
CA GLN A 128 -17.22 -0.34 -1.38
C GLN A 128 -16.66 0.91 -0.68
N ARG A 129 -16.15 0.77 0.55
CA ARG A 129 -15.51 1.87 1.28
C ARG A 129 -14.31 2.45 0.50
N CYS A 130 -13.47 1.62 -0.07
CA CYS A 130 -12.37 2.06 -0.92
C CYS A 130 -12.88 2.78 -2.17
N LYS A 131 -13.86 2.19 -2.89
CA LYS A 131 -14.44 2.79 -4.11
C LYS A 131 -15.08 4.17 -3.81
N SER A 132 -15.84 4.28 -2.73
CA SER A 132 -16.44 5.57 -2.33
C SER A 132 -15.40 6.65 -2.01
N LEU A 133 -14.24 6.29 -1.47
CA LEU A 133 -13.13 7.25 -1.30
C LEU A 133 -12.54 7.64 -2.65
N MET A 134 -12.33 6.69 -3.56
CA MET A 134 -11.80 6.97 -4.89
C MET A 134 -12.70 7.91 -5.70
N GLU A 135 -14.01 7.86 -5.50
CA GLU A 135 -15.00 8.71 -6.18
C GLU A 135 -15.01 10.17 -5.70
N ARG A 136 -14.30 10.50 -4.62
CA ARG A 136 -14.21 11.88 -4.11
C ARG A 136 -13.44 12.79 -5.08
N ASP A 137 -13.43 14.09 -4.80
CA ASP A 137 -12.81 15.10 -5.65
C ASP A 137 -11.28 15.20 -5.44
N TRP A 138 -10.57 14.17 -5.89
CA TRP A 138 -9.12 14.06 -5.88
C TRP A 138 -8.62 13.15 -7.01
N THR A 139 -7.32 13.22 -7.28
CA THR A 139 -6.64 12.25 -8.13
C THR A 139 -6.04 11.17 -7.25
N CYS A 140 -6.68 10.00 -7.23
CA CYS A 140 -6.22 8.85 -6.45
C CYS A 140 -5.95 7.68 -7.39
N VAL A 141 -4.68 7.28 -7.49
CA VAL A 141 -4.23 6.18 -8.35
C VAL A 141 -3.78 5.02 -7.46
N ILE A 142 -4.39 3.84 -7.62
CA ILE A 142 -4.01 2.64 -6.87
C ILE A 142 -3.17 1.73 -7.77
N ARG A 143 -2.01 1.31 -7.26
CA ARG A 143 -1.05 0.46 -7.98
C ARG A 143 -0.67 -0.76 -7.17
N HIS A 144 -0.47 -1.89 -7.87
CA HIS A 144 0.25 -3.01 -7.33
C HIS A 144 1.76 -2.77 -7.47
N VAL A 145 2.50 -3.02 -6.40
CA VAL A 145 3.97 -3.01 -6.38
C VAL A 145 4.49 -4.35 -5.87
N PHE A 146 5.78 -4.59 -6.04
CA PHE A 146 6.39 -5.75 -5.43
C PHE A 146 6.69 -5.48 -3.94
N ARG A 147 6.75 -6.55 -3.14
CA ARG A 147 7.01 -6.45 -1.71
C ARG A 147 8.30 -5.69 -1.39
N GLU A 148 9.32 -5.85 -2.24
CA GLU A 148 10.60 -5.17 -2.11
C GLU A 148 10.48 -3.64 -2.21
N GLN A 149 9.40 -3.12 -2.81
CA GLN A 149 9.06 -1.70 -2.90
C GLN A 149 8.14 -1.22 -1.76
N ASN A 150 7.70 -2.15 -0.89
CA ASN A 150 6.68 -1.89 0.14
C ASN A 150 7.17 -2.12 1.57
N PHE A 151 8.47 -2.29 1.79
CA PHE A 151 9.02 -2.67 3.11
C PHE A 151 8.73 -1.68 4.23
N CYS A 152 8.66 -0.37 3.93
CA CYS A 152 8.28 0.62 4.94
C CYS A 152 6.84 0.35 5.44
N ALA A 153 5.90 0.05 4.55
CA ALA A 153 4.52 -0.25 4.94
C ALA A 153 4.40 -1.61 5.65
N ASP A 154 5.12 -2.64 5.17
CA ASP A 154 5.21 -3.96 5.84
C ASP A 154 5.72 -3.80 7.28
N ALA A 155 6.78 -3.01 7.50
CA ALA A 155 7.30 -2.72 8.84
C ALA A 155 6.27 -1.95 9.69
N MET A 156 5.58 -0.95 9.12
CA MET A 156 4.52 -0.23 9.83
C MET A 156 3.37 -1.16 10.23
N ALA A 157 3.00 -2.15 9.42
CA ALA A 157 1.97 -3.12 9.74
C ALA A 157 2.42 -4.15 10.78
N SER A 158 3.69 -4.61 10.72
CA SER A 158 4.15 -5.80 11.46
C SER A 158 4.86 -5.53 12.78
N GLN A 159 5.46 -4.34 12.97
CA GLN A 159 6.36 -4.11 14.10
C GLN A 159 5.67 -3.64 15.40
N PHE A 160 4.43 -3.18 15.32
CA PHE A 160 3.74 -2.59 16.46
C PHE A 160 2.77 -3.53 17.20
N TYR A 161 2.81 -4.84 16.94
CA TYR A 161 1.96 -5.83 17.59
C TYR A 161 2.07 -5.84 19.14
N HIS A 162 3.22 -5.42 19.66
CA HIS A 162 3.51 -5.43 21.10
C HIS A 162 2.95 -4.22 21.87
N LEU A 163 2.47 -3.17 21.18
CA LEU A 163 2.06 -1.92 21.82
C LEU A 163 0.62 -1.93 22.36
N GLY A 164 -0.05 -3.09 22.32
CA GLY A 164 -1.46 -3.17 22.74
C GLY A 164 -2.42 -2.54 21.71
N GLY A 165 -3.68 -3.01 21.69
CA GLY A 165 -4.64 -2.65 20.64
C GLY A 165 -4.89 -1.15 20.48
N GLY A 166 -5.23 -0.74 19.25
CA GLY A 166 -5.65 0.61 18.93
C GLY A 166 -5.05 1.17 17.66
N PHE A 167 -5.37 2.43 17.41
CA PHE A 167 -4.86 3.22 16.29
C PHE A 167 -3.66 4.06 16.76
N LEU A 168 -2.55 3.95 16.03
CA LEU A 168 -1.35 4.76 16.21
C LEU A 168 -1.16 5.62 14.96
N TYR A 169 -0.97 6.91 15.16
CA TYR A 169 -0.63 7.88 14.14
C TYR A 169 0.79 8.41 14.39
N PHE A 170 1.59 8.54 13.34
CA PHE A 170 2.98 8.95 13.39
C PHE A 170 3.18 10.18 12.49
N ASP A 171 3.23 11.35 13.07
CA ASP A 171 3.66 12.60 12.41
C ASP A 171 5.18 12.66 12.22
N GLN A 172 5.93 12.01 13.12
CA GLN A 172 7.38 11.85 13.03
C GLN A 172 7.75 10.46 12.54
N LEU A 173 8.87 10.36 11.85
CA LEU A 173 9.41 9.11 11.34
C LEU A 173 9.76 8.15 12.50
N PRO A 174 9.08 7.01 12.65
CA PRO A 174 9.41 6.02 13.67
C PRO A 174 10.76 5.36 13.40
N ASP A 175 11.50 5.05 14.48
CA ASP A 175 12.81 4.42 14.34
C ASP A 175 12.78 3.09 13.58
N VAL A 176 11.71 2.33 13.75
CA VAL A 176 11.52 1.02 13.10
C VAL A 176 11.56 1.07 11.56
N VAL A 177 11.23 2.19 10.93
CA VAL A 177 11.27 2.36 9.47
C VAL A 177 12.38 3.29 8.99
N ARG A 178 13.18 3.85 9.90
CA ARG A 178 14.20 4.85 9.56
C ARG A 178 15.23 4.33 8.55
N SER A 179 15.77 3.13 8.79
CA SER A 179 16.74 2.52 7.87
C SER A 179 16.12 2.19 6.51
N LEU A 180 14.90 1.66 6.50
CA LEU A 180 14.18 1.32 5.26
C LEU A 180 13.92 2.56 4.42
N LEU A 181 13.49 3.66 5.04
CA LEU A 181 13.26 4.92 4.35
C LEU A 181 14.56 5.50 3.79
N GLN A 182 15.67 5.39 4.53
CA GLN A 182 16.98 5.82 4.03
C GLN A 182 17.43 4.99 2.82
N GLU A 183 17.23 3.66 2.86
CA GLU A 183 17.53 2.77 1.73
C GLU A 183 16.70 3.13 0.50
N ASP A 184 15.41 3.37 0.67
CA ASP A 184 14.50 3.81 -0.40
C ASP A 184 14.96 5.13 -1.02
N ASN A 185 15.32 6.13 -0.20
CA ASN A 185 15.77 7.45 -0.66
C ASN A 185 17.15 7.40 -1.35
N LEU A 186 17.99 6.42 -1.02
CA LEU A 186 19.25 6.15 -1.71
C LEU A 186 19.06 5.36 -3.01
N GLY A 187 17.83 4.97 -3.35
CA GLY A 187 17.52 4.17 -4.53
C GLY A 187 18.05 2.73 -4.45
N ILE A 188 18.18 2.18 -3.25
CA ILE A 188 18.66 0.80 -3.07
C ILE A 188 17.63 -0.16 -3.65
N CYS A 189 18.07 -0.93 -4.64
CA CYS A 189 17.26 -1.96 -5.29
C CYS A 189 17.61 -3.34 -4.74
N ARG A 190 16.64 -4.26 -4.80
CA ARG A 190 16.75 -5.63 -4.33
C ARG A 190 16.48 -6.61 -5.47
N PRO A 191 17.21 -7.73 -5.53
CA PRO A 191 17.01 -8.72 -6.58
C PRO A 191 15.66 -9.43 -6.41
N ARG A 192 14.95 -9.60 -7.53
CA ARG A 192 13.72 -10.36 -7.63
C ARG A 192 13.81 -11.34 -8.78
N ALA A 193 13.55 -12.62 -8.50
CA ALA A 193 13.50 -13.65 -9.53
C ALA A 193 12.14 -13.66 -10.23
N THR A 194 12.12 -13.79 -11.55
CA THR A 194 10.89 -14.13 -12.29
C THR A 194 10.44 -15.55 -11.92
N ARG A 195 9.18 -15.69 -11.56
CA ARG A 195 8.55 -17.02 -11.40
C ARG A 195 8.15 -17.58 -12.74
#